data_25348f4d2dbfd59e63ea02134e070d1a
#
_entry.id   25348f4d2dbfd59e63ea02134e070d1a
#
_cell.length_a   1.000
_cell.length_b   1.000
_cell.length_c   1.000
_cell.angle_alpha   90.00
_cell.angle_beta   90.00
_cell.angle_gamma   90.00
#
_symmetry.space_group_name_H-M   'P 1'
#
loop_
_entity.id
_entity.type
_entity.pdbx_description
1 polymer ?
#
loop_
_entity_poly.entity_id
_entity_poly.type
_entity_poly.pdbx_seq_one_letter_code
_entity_poly.pdbx_strand_id
1 'polypeptide(L)'
;TILTMGFSCVLFVIISNYVGNIDTEHEARLSVNHGQFELQLDYSAEYDERYPENNLDTILTDNPLNDSLIEEIKSIPGVTDVMTREIVSVNLNGTRFPADIVSKKDFDFMRQEGDIGSMDYDQAVKNGDIFFGWLAWMEQDGYAPGESIAFDFENGSGTYTYQGKIAGSFVSADTYLVIPEGVYRSMNPRGTAYGYLWVDCDKKDVASVEQSLNTLISNTSHIKM
;
A
#
# COMPACT_ATOMS: atom_id res chain seq x y z
N THR A 1 -37.50 -24.56 23.80
CA THR A 1 -36.78 -25.28 22.69
C THR A 1 -36.75 -24.49 21.39
N ILE A 2 -37.86 -23.87 20.93
CA ILE A 2 -37.92 -23.08 19.69
C ILE A 2 -37.12 -21.78 19.85
N LEU A 3 -37.18 -21.13 21.00
CA LEU A 3 -36.45 -19.86 21.27
C LEU A 3 -34.93 -20.06 21.29
N THR A 4 -34.49 -21.17 21.85
CA THR A 4 -33.04 -21.52 21.90
C THR A 4 -32.47 -21.88 20.52
N MET A 5 -33.29 -22.60 19.68
CA MET A 5 -32.90 -22.87 18.29
C MET A 5 -32.80 -21.58 17.46
N GLY A 6 -33.82 -20.71 17.58
CA GLY A 6 -33.81 -19.42 16.86
C GLY A 6 -32.60 -18.54 17.23
N PHE A 7 -32.27 -18.45 18.51
CA PHE A 7 -31.10 -17.68 18.97
C PHE A 7 -29.78 -18.28 18.48
N SER A 8 -29.65 -19.61 18.50
CA SER A 8 -28.45 -20.29 17.98
C SER A 8 -28.27 -20.09 16.47
N CYS A 9 -29.36 -20.12 15.68
CA CYS A 9 -29.28 -19.85 14.23
C CYS A 9 -28.87 -18.41 13.95
N VAL A 10 -29.43 -17.42 14.66
CA VAL A 10 -29.06 -16.01 14.49
C VAL A 10 -27.60 -15.78 14.89
N LEU A 11 -27.16 -16.35 16.00
CA LEU A 11 -25.78 -16.25 16.45
C LEU A 11 -24.82 -16.89 15.42
N PHE A 12 -25.17 -18.04 14.88
CA PHE A 12 -24.39 -18.73 13.86
C PHE A 12 -24.26 -17.90 12.58
N VAL A 13 -25.35 -17.28 12.10
CA VAL A 13 -25.35 -16.42 10.92
C VAL A 13 -24.47 -15.18 11.17
N ILE A 14 -24.56 -14.55 12.33
CA ILE A 14 -23.75 -13.39 12.69
C ILE A 14 -22.26 -13.77 12.72
N ILE A 15 -21.91 -14.88 13.39
CA ILE A 15 -20.52 -15.35 13.47
C ILE A 15 -19.99 -15.73 12.09
N SER A 16 -20.79 -16.45 11.27
CA SER A 16 -20.38 -16.85 9.93
C SER A 16 -20.13 -15.64 9.01
N ASN A 17 -21.00 -14.62 9.08
CA ASN A 17 -20.79 -13.39 8.33
C ASN A 17 -19.57 -12.60 8.83
N TYR A 18 -19.34 -12.59 10.14
CA TYR A 18 -18.18 -11.91 10.71
C TYR A 18 -16.86 -12.60 10.34
N VAL A 19 -16.83 -13.94 10.43
CA VAL A 19 -15.67 -14.75 10.01
C VAL A 19 -15.44 -14.62 8.50
N GLY A 20 -16.50 -14.67 7.68
CA GLY A 20 -16.38 -14.51 6.23
C GLY A 20 -15.83 -13.14 5.83
N ASN A 21 -16.21 -12.08 6.53
CA ASN A 21 -15.66 -10.74 6.27
C ASN A 21 -14.19 -10.63 6.69
N ILE A 22 -13.81 -11.23 7.84
CA ILE A 22 -12.40 -11.28 8.27
C ILE A 22 -11.55 -12.05 7.27
N ASP A 23 -12.02 -13.20 6.80
CA ASP A 23 -11.29 -14.00 5.81
C ASP A 23 -11.09 -13.21 4.50
N THR A 24 -12.14 -12.49 4.04
CA THR A 24 -12.05 -11.67 2.82
C THR A 24 -11.07 -10.51 2.98
N GLU A 25 -11.10 -9.80 4.12
CA GLU A 25 -10.14 -8.74 4.40
C GLU A 25 -8.71 -9.28 4.55
N HIS A 26 -8.55 -10.44 5.17
CA HIS A 26 -7.26 -11.08 5.34
C HIS A 26 -6.71 -11.57 4.00
N GLU A 27 -7.52 -12.18 3.16
CA GLU A 27 -7.15 -12.59 1.81
C GLU A 27 -6.83 -11.38 0.92
N ALA A 28 -7.61 -10.30 1.01
CA ALA A 28 -7.32 -9.06 0.29
C ALA A 28 -5.97 -8.44 0.71
N ARG A 29 -5.63 -8.49 1.99
CA ARG A 29 -4.32 -8.04 2.49
C ARG A 29 -3.18 -8.95 2.04
N LEU A 30 -3.38 -10.28 2.10
CA LEU A 30 -2.39 -11.25 1.61
C LEU A 30 -2.18 -11.13 0.10
N SER A 31 -3.21 -10.71 -0.63
CA SER A 31 -3.15 -10.53 -2.07
C SER A 31 -2.25 -9.36 -2.49
N VAL A 32 -2.01 -8.42 -1.60
CA VAL A 32 -1.12 -7.28 -1.83
C VAL A 32 0.34 -7.62 -1.50
N ASN A 33 0.58 -8.70 -0.74
CA ASN A 33 1.91 -9.13 -0.33
C ASN A 33 2.51 -10.08 -1.37
N HIS A 34 3.57 -9.65 -2.01
CA HIS A 34 4.21 -10.37 -3.11
C HIS A 34 5.48 -11.13 -2.70
N GLY A 35 5.62 -11.53 -1.44
CA GLY A 35 6.82 -12.23 -0.99
C GLY A 35 6.64 -12.90 0.37
N GLN A 36 7.63 -13.70 0.76
CA GLN A 36 7.64 -14.36 2.07
C GLN A 36 8.00 -13.40 3.20
N PHE A 37 8.73 -12.34 2.89
CA PHE A 37 9.06 -11.27 3.83
C PHE A 37 8.68 -9.93 3.22
N GLU A 38 8.12 -9.06 4.07
CA GLU A 38 7.82 -7.68 3.72
C GLU A 38 8.69 -6.76 4.56
N LEU A 39 9.41 -5.86 3.90
CA LEU A 39 10.09 -4.74 4.53
C LEU A 39 9.34 -3.47 4.14
N GLN A 40 9.00 -2.65 5.13
CA GLN A 40 8.30 -1.40 4.88
C GLN A 40 8.92 -0.25 5.66
N LEU A 41 8.69 0.97 5.18
CA LEU A 41 9.06 2.17 5.93
C LEU A 41 8.27 2.23 7.23
N ASP A 42 8.97 2.51 8.34
CA ASP A 42 8.36 2.75 9.64
C ASP A 42 8.32 4.25 9.95
N TYR A 43 7.14 4.84 9.78
CA TYR A 43 6.83 6.23 10.11
C TYR A 43 5.77 6.25 11.21
N SER A 44 6.17 5.87 12.42
CA SER A 44 5.30 5.58 13.56
C SER A 44 4.51 6.77 14.11
N ALA A 45 4.86 7.99 13.75
CA ALA A 45 4.17 9.21 14.17
C ALA A 45 3.52 9.95 13.01
N GLU A 46 3.11 9.24 11.98
CA GLU A 46 2.49 9.70 10.73
C GLU A 46 2.06 11.18 10.71
N TYR A 47 2.83 12.04 10.01
CA TYR A 47 2.49 13.45 9.83
C TYR A 47 2.25 14.25 11.13
N ASP A 48 2.77 13.75 12.27
CA ASP A 48 2.70 14.45 13.55
C ASP A 48 3.81 15.50 13.63
N GLU A 49 3.44 16.77 13.67
CA GLU A 49 4.39 17.89 13.73
C GLU A 49 5.31 17.86 14.97
N ARG A 50 4.91 17.10 16.03
CA ARG A 50 5.75 16.92 17.23
C ARG A 50 6.96 16.00 17.01
N TYR A 51 6.90 15.17 15.96
CA TYR A 51 7.92 14.18 15.64
C TYR A 51 8.24 14.23 14.14
N PRO A 52 8.73 15.37 13.62
CA PRO A 52 8.94 15.55 12.17
C PRO A 52 9.94 14.55 11.59
N GLU A 53 10.88 14.03 12.39
CA GLU A 53 11.83 13.00 11.98
C GLU A 53 11.18 11.65 11.66
N ASN A 54 9.97 11.40 12.15
CA ASN A 54 9.21 10.18 11.90
C ASN A 54 8.16 10.36 10.79
N ASN A 55 8.03 11.55 10.23
CA ASN A 55 7.09 11.80 9.15
C ASN A 55 7.59 11.19 7.83
N LEU A 56 6.66 10.67 7.04
CA LEU A 56 6.97 10.06 5.74
C LEU A 56 7.78 10.99 4.83
N ASP A 57 7.44 12.29 4.78
CA ASP A 57 8.16 13.28 3.97
C ASP A 57 9.64 13.36 4.33
N THR A 58 9.94 13.33 5.63
CA THR A 58 11.32 13.39 6.13
C THR A 58 12.07 12.10 5.81
N ILE A 59 11.42 10.95 6.02
CA ILE A 59 12.01 9.63 5.75
C ILE A 59 12.26 9.45 4.26
N LEU A 60 11.37 9.90 3.38
CA LEU A 60 11.55 9.83 1.93
C LEU A 60 12.71 10.69 1.41
N THR A 61 13.12 11.72 2.15
CA THR A 61 14.28 12.55 1.78
C THR A 61 15.61 11.81 1.88
N ASP A 62 15.73 10.91 2.87
CA ASP A 62 16.87 10.00 3.04
C ASP A 62 16.33 8.57 3.21
N ASN A 63 15.70 8.09 2.14
CA ASN A 63 14.95 6.84 2.16
C ASN A 63 15.86 5.65 2.41
N PRO A 64 15.67 4.92 3.52
CA PRO A 64 16.48 3.74 3.83
C PRO A 64 16.16 2.57 2.89
N LEU A 65 14.96 2.51 2.30
CA LEU A 65 14.63 1.57 1.24
C LEU A 65 15.13 2.12 -0.10
N ASN A 66 16.36 1.81 -0.45
CA ASN A 66 17.05 2.33 -1.62
C ASN A 66 17.69 1.22 -2.45
N ASP A 67 18.19 1.58 -3.62
CA ASP A 67 18.81 0.62 -4.55
C ASP A 67 19.97 -0.15 -3.93
N SER A 68 20.75 0.48 -3.04
CA SER A 68 21.88 -0.19 -2.36
C SER A 68 21.38 -1.31 -1.45
N LEU A 69 20.35 -1.05 -0.65
CA LEU A 69 19.73 -2.06 0.21
C LEU A 69 19.11 -3.19 -0.62
N ILE A 70 18.46 -2.87 -1.72
CA ILE A 70 17.86 -3.87 -2.63
C ILE A 70 18.94 -4.81 -3.18
N GLU A 71 20.07 -4.27 -3.62
CA GLU A 71 21.19 -5.09 -4.12
C GLU A 71 21.84 -5.94 -3.01
N GLU A 72 21.93 -5.42 -1.79
CA GLU A 72 22.38 -6.19 -0.63
C GLU A 72 21.43 -7.35 -0.33
N ILE A 73 20.11 -7.11 -0.33
CA ILE A 73 19.10 -8.15 -0.13
C ILE A 73 19.18 -9.21 -1.23
N LYS A 74 19.29 -8.81 -2.48
CA LYS A 74 19.45 -9.75 -3.62
C LYS A 74 20.72 -10.61 -3.50
N SER A 75 21.73 -10.12 -2.81
CA SER A 75 22.97 -10.87 -2.58
C SER A 75 22.88 -11.94 -1.48
N ILE A 76 21.82 -11.94 -0.68
CA ILE A 76 21.61 -12.92 0.38
C ILE A 76 21.38 -14.29 -0.23
N PRO A 77 22.18 -15.33 0.16
CA PRO A 77 21.98 -16.68 -0.34
C PRO A 77 20.58 -17.21 -0.05
N GLY A 78 19.89 -17.70 -1.08
CA GLY A 78 18.53 -18.21 -0.96
C GLY A 78 17.44 -17.22 -1.36
N VAL A 79 17.72 -15.94 -1.47
CA VAL A 79 16.79 -14.96 -2.06
C VAL A 79 16.64 -15.24 -3.55
N THR A 80 15.40 -15.32 -4.02
CA THR A 80 15.05 -15.62 -5.41
C THR A 80 14.50 -14.43 -6.16
N ASP A 81 13.80 -13.52 -5.47
CA ASP A 81 13.26 -12.29 -6.05
C ASP A 81 13.12 -11.18 -4.99
N VAL A 82 13.15 -9.92 -5.44
CA VAL A 82 12.86 -8.73 -4.64
C VAL A 82 11.96 -7.83 -5.46
N MET A 83 10.74 -7.65 -5.01
CA MET A 83 9.77 -6.73 -5.61
C MET A 83 9.67 -5.45 -4.81
N THR A 84 9.29 -4.37 -5.47
CA THR A 84 9.23 -3.02 -4.88
C THR A 84 7.89 -2.37 -5.14
N ARG A 85 7.42 -1.55 -4.19
CA ARG A 85 6.33 -0.60 -4.40
C ARG A 85 6.75 0.77 -3.90
N GLU A 86 6.43 1.80 -4.67
CA GLU A 86 6.69 3.17 -4.25
C GLU A 86 5.54 3.71 -3.40
N ILE A 87 5.87 4.63 -2.48
CA ILE A 87 4.93 5.38 -1.67
C ILE A 87 5.26 6.86 -1.80
N VAL A 88 4.26 7.70 -1.77
CA VAL A 88 4.44 9.16 -1.76
C VAL A 88 3.61 9.78 -0.66
N SER A 89 4.04 10.94 -0.17
CA SER A 89 3.26 11.75 0.77
C SER A 89 2.38 12.70 -0.01
N VAL A 90 1.06 12.58 0.11
CA VAL A 90 0.10 13.48 -0.52
C VAL A 90 -0.43 14.50 0.48
N ASN A 91 -0.56 15.75 0.03
CA ASN A 91 -1.21 16.82 0.78
C ASN A 91 -2.55 17.14 0.12
N LEU A 92 -3.63 16.71 0.75
CA LEU A 92 -4.99 16.94 0.31
C LEU A 92 -5.70 17.84 1.34
N ASN A 93 -6.10 19.04 0.92
CA ASN A 93 -6.79 20.02 1.76
C ASN A 93 -6.03 20.38 3.07
N GLY A 94 -4.69 20.36 3.03
CA GLY A 94 -3.83 20.65 4.18
C GLY A 94 -3.59 19.47 5.12
N THR A 95 -4.16 18.31 4.83
CA THR A 95 -3.88 17.06 5.56
C THR A 95 -2.97 16.16 4.70
N ARG A 96 -1.99 15.55 5.35
CA ARG A 96 -1.03 14.67 4.69
C ARG A 96 -1.41 13.22 4.88
N PHE A 97 -1.28 12.44 3.82
CA PHE A 97 -1.60 11.02 3.78
C PHE A 97 -0.57 10.26 2.94
N PRO A 98 -0.33 8.99 3.22
CA PRO A 98 0.41 8.12 2.29
C PRO A 98 -0.45 7.79 1.07
N ALA A 99 0.21 7.62 -0.07
CA ALA A 99 -0.39 7.08 -1.28
C ALA A 99 0.55 6.06 -1.92
N ASP A 100 0.01 4.91 -2.27
CA ASP A 100 0.75 3.84 -2.95
C ASP A 100 0.75 4.04 -4.46
N ILE A 101 1.92 3.87 -5.05
CA ILE A 101 2.09 3.83 -6.50
C ILE A 101 2.07 2.35 -6.91
N VAL A 102 1.02 1.94 -7.62
CA VAL A 102 0.80 0.54 -7.95
C VAL A 102 1.07 0.23 -9.42
N SER A 103 1.82 -0.83 -9.65
CA SER A 103 2.03 -1.38 -10.98
C SER A 103 0.73 -1.99 -11.54
N LYS A 104 0.69 -2.24 -12.86
CA LYS A 104 -0.46 -2.94 -13.46
C LYS A 104 -0.70 -4.31 -12.82
N LYS A 105 0.38 -5.05 -12.54
CA LYS A 105 0.31 -6.38 -11.90
C LYS A 105 -0.33 -6.28 -10.52
N ASP A 106 0.10 -5.32 -9.71
CA ASP A 106 -0.44 -5.08 -8.37
C ASP A 106 -1.90 -4.66 -8.43
N PHE A 107 -2.23 -3.76 -9.37
CA PHE A 107 -3.60 -3.28 -9.57
C PHE A 107 -4.55 -4.40 -9.96
N ASP A 108 -4.16 -5.22 -10.94
CA ASP A 108 -4.96 -6.36 -11.41
C ASP A 108 -5.17 -7.38 -10.29
N PHE A 109 -4.17 -7.55 -9.43
CA PHE A 109 -4.23 -8.41 -8.27
C PHE A 109 -5.19 -7.85 -7.19
N MET A 110 -5.02 -6.60 -6.79
CA MET A 110 -5.92 -5.90 -5.87
C MET A 110 -7.36 -5.92 -6.37
N ARG A 111 -7.57 -5.83 -7.69
CA ARG A 111 -8.89 -5.87 -8.32
C ARG A 111 -9.56 -7.24 -8.22
N GLN A 112 -8.81 -8.34 -8.26
CA GLN A 112 -9.38 -9.69 -8.15
C GLN A 112 -9.94 -9.96 -6.76
N GLU A 113 -9.32 -9.39 -5.74
CA GLU A 113 -9.68 -9.58 -4.34
C GLU A 113 -10.64 -8.50 -3.81
N GLY A 114 -10.68 -7.35 -4.46
CA GLY A 114 -11.60 -6.25 -4.13
C GLY A 114 -12.70 -6.08 -5.16
N ASP A 115 -13.93 -5.89 -4.73
CA ASP A 115 -15.03 -5.51 -5.64
C ASP A 115 -14.90 -4.03 -6.02
N ILE A 116 -14.01 -3.75 -6.97
CA ILE A 116 -13.84 -2.41 -7.56
C ILE A 116 -14.59 -2.28 -8.90
N GLY A 117 -15.51 -3.19 -9.16
CA GLY A 117 -16.37 -3.14 -10.33
C GLY A 117 -15.59 -3.26 -11.66
N SER A 118 -15.98 -2.46 -12.65
CA SER A 118 -15.43 -2.49 -14.00
C SER A 118 -14.17 -1.61 -14.17
N MET A 119 -13.51 -1.20 -13.09
CA MET A 119 -12.33 -0.34 -13.18
C MET A 119 -11.17 -1.07 -13.85
N ASP A 120 -10.50 -0.39 -14.76
CA ASP A 120 -9.44 -0.91 -15.61
C ASP A 120 -8.19 -0.03 -15.48
N TYR A 121 -7.03 -0.66 -15.26
CA TYR A 121 -5.77 0.04 -15.10
C TYR A 121 -5.40 0.89 -16.32
N ASP A 122 -5.52 0.32 -17.52
CA ASP A 122 -5.11 1.01 -18.74
C ASP A 122 -6.04 2.20 -19.05
N GLN A 123 -7.33 2.06 -18.71
CA GLN A 123 -8.28 3.16 -18.82
C GLN A 123 -7.99 4.26 -17.78
N ALA A 124 -7.66 3.89 -16.54
CA ALA A 124 -7.27 4.85 -15.50
C ALA A 124 -6.00 5.62 -15.91
N VAL A 125 -4.97 4.93 -16.39
CA VAL A 125 -3.75 5.58 -16.90
C VAL A 125 -4.05 6.52 -18.06
N LYS A 126 -4.87 6.11 -19.02
CA LYS A 126 -5.25 6.92 -20.17
C LYS A 126 -6.00 8.19 -19.76
N ASN A 127 -6.85 8.10 -18.76
CA ASN A 127 -7.63 9.23 -18.25
C ASN A 127 -6.84 10.11 -17.27
N GLY A 128 -5.77 9.57 -16.67
CA GLY A 128 -5.08 10.18 -15.54
C GLY A 128 -5.86 10.03 -14.23
N ASP A 129 -6.61 8.95 -14.07
CA ASP A 129 -7.48 8.74 -12.92
C ASP A 129 -6.73 8.06 -11.76
N ILE A 130 -7.20 8.31 -10.53
CA ILE A 130 -6.71 7.68 -9.28
C ILE A 130 -7.86 7.03 -8.52
N PHE A 131 -7.51 6.34 -7.43
CA PHE A 131 -8.47 5.62 -6.59
C PHE A 131 -8.26 5.94 -5.12
N PHE A 132 -9.32 5.86 -4.32
CA PHE A 132 -9.19 5.77 -2.87
C PHE A 132 -8.85 4.33 -2.46
N GLY A 133 -8.04 4.19 -1.42
CA GLY A 133 -7.70 2.89 -0.87
C GLY A 133 -8.89 2.21 -0.19
N TRP A 134 -9.85 3.00 0.31
CA TRP A 134 -11.04 2.48 0.97
C TRP A 134 -12.27 3.35 0.71
N LEU A 135 -13.41 2.69 0.41
CA LEU A 135 -14.69 3.36 0.15
C LEU A 135 -15.11 4.30 1.29
N ALA A 136 -14.94 3.85 2.55
CA ALA A 136 -15.34 4.66 3.70
C ALA A 136 -14.56 5.97 3.81
N TRP A 137 -13.30 6.02 3.44
CA TRP A 137 -12.52 7.26 3.41
C TRP A 137 -12.99 8.19 2.30
N MET A 138 -13.26 7.65 1.11
CA MET A 138 -13.80 8.43 -0.01
C MET A 138 -15.12 9.11 0.38
N GLU A 139 -16.06 8.35 0.99
CA GLU A 139 -17.36 8.87 1.42
C GLU A 139 -17.25 9.85 2.60
N GLN A 140 -16.38 9.56 3.57
CA GLN A 140 -16.13 10.43 4.72
C GLN A 140 -15.62 11.80 4.31
N ASP A 141 -14.77 11.86 3.29
CA ASP A 141 -14.23 13.12 2.78
C ASP A 141 -15.13 13.79 1.73
N GLY A 142 -16.28 13.19 1.46
CA GLY A 142 -17.32 13.75 0.59
C GLY A 142 -17.02 13.59 -0.90
N TYR A 143 -16.17 12.64 -1.28
CA TYR A 143 -15.87 12.35 -2.67
C TYR A 143 -16.76 11.24 -3.24
N ALA A 144 -16.94 11.29 -4.57
CA ALA A 144 -17.63 10.27 -5.34
C ALA A 144 -16.87 9.93 -6.63
N PRO A 145 -17.06 8.73 -7.21
CA PRO A 145 -16.48 8.38 -8.49
C PRO A 145 -16.86 9.38 -9.59
N GLY A 146 -15.86 9.79 -10.38
CA GLY A 146 -15.99 10.78 -11.44
C GLY A 146 -15.74 12.23 -11.01
N GLU A 147 -15.62 12.50 -9.72
CA GLU A 147 -15.30 13.85 -9.23
C GLU A 147 -13.83 14.20 -9.47
N SER A 148 -13.60 15.51 -9.62
CA SER A 148 -12.25 16.04 -9.77
C SER A 148 -11.56 16.14 -8.42
N ILE A 149 -10.27 15.79 -8.39
CA ILE A 149 -9.40 15.94 -7.23
C ILE A 149 -8.08 16.58 -7.64
N ALA A 150 -7.53 17.43 -6.77
CA ALA A 150 -6.20 18.00 -6.94
C ALA A 150 -5.47 17.96 -5.60
N PHE A 151 -4.20 17.59 -5.63
CA PHE A 151 -3.33 17.58 -4.46
C PHE A 151 -1.87 17.73 -4.86
N ASP A 152 -1.06 18.17 -3.91
CA ASP A 152 0.38 18.11 -4.02
C ASP A 152 0.90 16.82 -3.38
N PHE A 153 1.98 16.26 -3.93
CA PHE A 153 2.65 15.11 -3.34
C PHE A 153 4.17 15.29 -3.33
N GLU A 154 4.81 14.61 -2.40
CA GLU A 154 6.25 14.59 -2.21
C GLU A 154 6.79 13.16 -2.25
N ASN A 155 7.95 12.99 -2.89
CA ASN A 155 8.62 11.69 -3.01
C ASN A 155 10.09 11.72 -2.52
N GLY A 156 10.45 12.71 -1.69
CA GLY A 156 11.82 12.93 -1.21
C GLY A 156 12.73 13.64 -2.21
N SER A 157 12.39 13.66 -3.49
CA SER A 157 13.19 14.34 -4.55
C SER A 157 12.55 15.64 -5.03
N GLY A 158 11.32 15.92 -4.64
CA GLY A 158 10.60 17.14 -4.99
C GLY A 158 9.12 17.08 -4.71
N THR A 159 8.48 18.24 -4.90
CA THR A 159 7.03 18.41 -4.80
C THR A 159 6.44 18.45 -6.21
N TYR A 160 5.35 17.76 -6.41
CA TYR A 160 4.62 17.63 -7.67
C TYR A 160 3.15 17.87 -7.45
N THR A 161 2.44 18.38 -8.46
CA THR A 161 1.00 18.60 -8.39
C THR A 161 0.27 17.62 -9.29
N TYR A 162 -0.71 16.92 -8.73
CA TYR A 162 -1.66 16.12 -9.49
C TYR A 162 -2.98 16.85 -9.65
N GLN A 163 -3.59 16.71 -10.83
CA GLN A 163 -4.96 17.12 -11.12
C GLN A 163 -5.62 16.08 -12.01
N GLY A 164 -6.70 15.51 -11.56
CA GLY A 164 -7.40 14.46 -12.30
C GLY A 164 -8.74 14.12 -11.68
N LYS A 165 -9.15 12.86 -11.81
CA LYS A 165 -10.42 12.36 -11.32
C LYS A 165 -10.25 11.13 -10.44
N ILE A 166 -11.22 10.94 -9.58
CA ILE A 166 -11.38 9.72 -8.79
C ILE A 166 -12.16 8.73 -9.65
N ALA A 167 -11.56 7.59 -9.99
CA ALA A 167 -12.25 6.52 -10.72
C ALA A 167 -13.14 5.68 -9.79
N GLY A 168 -12.76 5.58 -8.51
CA GLY A 168 -13.48 4.82 -7.51
C GLY A 168 -12.63 4.54 -6.28
N SER A 169 -12.94 3.45 -5.58
CA SER A 169 -12.20 3.01 -4.39
C SER A 169 -11.97 1.51 -4.39
N PHE A 170 -10.92 1.09 -3.73
CA PHE A 170 -10.75 -0.30 -3.34
C PHE A 170 -11.57 -0.63 -2.09
N VAL A 171 -11.73 -1.91 -1.79
CA VAL A 171 -12.48 -2.35 -0.59
C VAL A 171 -11.65 -2.15 0.67
N SER A 172 -10.35 -2.40 0.60
CA SER A 172 -9.47 -2.36 1.77
C SER A 172 -7.99 -2.35 1.34
N ALA A 173 -7.50 -1.23 0.83
CA ALA A 173 -6.05 -1.04 0.72
C ALA A 173 -5.55 -0.31 1.97
N ASP A 174 -4.36 -0.69 2.47
CA ASP A 174 -3.75 -0.07 3.65
C ASP A 174 -3.14 1.33 3.36
N THR A 175 -3.64 2.00 2.34
CA THR A 175 -3.20 3.32 1.90
C THR A 175 -4.39 4.22 1.62
N TYR A 176 -4.21 5.53 1.80
CA TYR A 176 -5.29 6.49 1.60
C TYR A 176 -5.66 6.65 0.12
N LEU A 177 -4.65 6.78 -0.75
CA LEU A 177 -4.83 6.84 -2.20
C LEU A 177 -4.01 5.76 -2.90
N VAL A 178 -4.54 5.27 -4.00
CA VAL A 178 -3.88 4.35 -4.92
C VAL A 178 -3.72 5.06 -6.27
N ILE A 179 -2.47 5.25 -6.67
CA ILE A 179 -2.12 5.95 -7.90
C ILE A 179 -1.52 4.93 -8.88
N PRO A 180 -2.14 4.69 -10.04
CA PRO A 180 -1.55 3.83 -11.06
C PRO A 180 -0.15 4.35 -11.46
N GLU A 181 0.84 3.47 -11.54
CA GLU A 181 2.21 3.84 -11.88
C GLU A 181 2.30 4.65 -13.18
N GLY A 182 1.51 4.30 -14.19
CA GLY A 182 1.48 5.06 -15.45
C GLY A 182 1.00 6.51 -15.27
N VAL A 183 0.07 6.77 -14.35
CA VAL A 183 -0.35 8.14 -13.99
C VAL A 183 0.79 8.86 -13.28
N TYR A 184 1.40 8.23 -12.28
CA TYR A 184 2.52 8.79 -11.53
C TYR A 184 3.70 9.15 -12.45
N ARG A 185 4.12 8.22 -13.32
CA ARG A 185 5.24 8.47 -14.25
C ARG A 185 4.94 9.58 -15.26
N SER A 186 3.68 9.81 -15.62
CA SER A 186 3.30 10.90 -16.52
C SER A 186 3.59 12.29 -15.94
N MET A 187 3.70 12.41 -14.63
CA MET A 187 4.06 13.64 -13.93
C MET A 187 5.57 13.89 -13.87
N ASN A 188 6.39 12.99 -14.45
CA ASN A 188 7.85 13.05 -14.46
C ASN A 188 8.50 13.21 -13.08
N PRO A 189 8.15 12.43 -12.07
CA PRO A 189 8.79 12.49 -10.77
C PRO A 189 10.27 12.11 -10.89
N ARG A 190 11.12 12.73 -10.08
CA ARG A 190 12.54 12.39 -9.99
C ARG A 190 12.74 11.32 -8.94
N GLY A 191 13.70 10.41 -9.21
CA GLY A 191 14.07 9.36 -8.27
C GLY A 191 12.98 8.32 -8.05
N THR A 192 13.23 7.45 -7.08
CA THR A 192 12.32 6.43 -6.61
C THR A 192 11.98 6.67 -5.14
N ALA A 193 10.77 6.31 -4.73
CA ALA A 193 10.27 6.50 -3.37
C ALA A 193 9.76 5.15 -2.84
N TYR A 194 10.67 4.16 -2.72
CA TYR A 194 10.27 2.84 -2.23
C TYR A 194 9.68 2.93 -0.83
N GLY A 195 8.48 2.37 -0.66
CA GLY A 195 7.80 2.26 0.63
C GLY A 195 7.76 0.83 1.12
N TYR A 196 7.80 -0.12 0.18
CA TYR A 196 7.70 -1.55 0.44
C TYR A 196 8.68 -2.33 -0.42
N LEU A 197 9.28 -3.36 0.17
CA LEU A 197 10.03 -4.41 -0.51
C LEU A 197 9.45 -5.76 -0.09
N TRP A 198 9.17 -6.62 -1.05
CA TRP A 198 8.81 -8.01 -0.80
C TRP A 198 9.95 -8.91 -1.27
N VAL A 199 10.38 -9.79 -0.39
CA VAL A 199 11.51 -10.69 -0.62
C VAL A 199 11.00 -12.11 -0.69
N ASP A 200 11.26 -12.76 -1.82
CA ASP A 200 11.03 -14.19 -2.01
C ASP A 200 12.31 -14.99 -1.82
N CYS A 201 12.15 -16.20 -1.29
CA CYS A 201 13.26 -17.13 -1.15
C CYS A 201 12.81 -18.60 -1.30
N ASP A 202 13.78 -19.49 -1.51
CA ASP A 202 13.51 -20.91 -1.46
C ASP A 202 12.98 -21.35 -0.09
N LYS A 203 11.96 -22.22 -0.04
CA LYS A 203 11.34 -22.70 1.21
C LYS A 203 12.33 -23.29 2.22
N LYS A 204 13.41 -23.90 1.72
CA LYS A 204 14.48 -24.48 2.56
C LYS A 204 15.36 -23.44 3.22
N ASP A 205 15.41 -22.22 2.69
CA ASP A 205 16.31 -21.13 3.09
C ASP A 205 15.59 -20.04 3.91
N VAL A 206 14.27 -20.17 4.15
CA VAL A 206 13.45 -19.18 4.85
C VAL A 206 14.08 -18.70 6.16
N ALA A 207 14.50 -19.64 7.04
CA ALA A 207 15.07 -19.28 8.34
C ALA A 207 16.42 -18.55 8.23
N SER A 208 17.26 -18.93 7.26
CA SER A 208 18.56 -18.28 7.04
C SER A 208 18.41 -16.91 6.40
N VAL A 209 17.45 -16.76 5.49
CA VAL A 209 17.13 -15.47 4.86
C VAL A 209 16.53 -14.53 5.89
N GLU A 210 15.57 -14.98 6.70
CA GLU A 210 14.99 -14.19 7.80
C GLU A 210 16.07 -13.66 8.76
N GLN A 211 16.99 -14.52 9.19
CA GLN A 211 18.09 -14.11 10.05
C GLN A 211 19.00 -13.06 9.38
N SER A 212 19.28 -13.23 8.10
CA SER A 212 20.12 -12.29 7.33
C SER A 212 19.43 -10.94 7.17
N LEU A 213 18.13 -10.94 6.83
CA LEU A 213 17.32 -9.72 6.74
C LEU A 213 17.27 -9.01 8.09
N ASN A 214 16.96 -9.71 9.18
CA ASN A 214 16.95 -9.13 10.52
C ASN A 214 18.31 -8.49 10.88
N THR A 215 19.42 -9.13 10.51
CA THR A 215 20.76 -8.58 10.75
C THR A 215 20.99 -7.32 9.92
N LEU A 216 20.57 -7.32 8.66
CA LEU A 216 20.74 -6.21 7.73
C LEU A 216 19.95 -4.97 8.20
N ILE A 217 18.68 -5.16 8.59
CA ILE A 217 17.80 -4.05 8.98
C ILE A 217 17.99 -3.58 10.43
N SER A 218 18.57 -4.42 11.32
CA SER A 218 18.73 -4.09 12.74
C SER A 218 19.51 -2.80 13.03
N ASN A 219 20.31 -2.36 12.08
CA ASN A 219 21.11 -1.13 12.17
C ASN A 219 20.56 0.01 11.30
N THR A 220 19.42 -0.20 10.68
CA THR A 220 18.78 0.78 9.77
C THR A 220 17.55 1.36 10.44
N SER A 221 17.53 2.68 10.64
CA SER A 221 16.36 3.37 11.17
C SER A 221 15.22 3.36 10.14
N HIS A 222 13.98 3.39 10.64
CA HIS A 222 12.77 3.55 9.82
C HIS A 222 12.49 2.41 8.85
N ILE A 223 12.99 1.20 9.11
CA ILE A 223 12.57 -0.03 8.42
C ILE A 223 11.99 -1.00 9.46
N LYS A 224 10.86 -1.61 9.12
CA LYS A 224 10.29 -2.76 9.84
C LYS A 224 10.05 -3.93 8.88
N MET A 225 10.10 -5.14 9.42
CA MET A 225 9.81 -6.38 8.76
C MET A 225 8.64 -7.08 9.44
#